data_fc3841f0a7dafa573a2cde92f825943b
#
_entry.id   fc3841f0a7dafa573a2cde92f825943b
#
_cell.length_a   1.000
_cell.length_b   1.000
_cell.length_c   1.000
_cell.angle_alpha   90.00
_cell.angle_beta   90.00
_cell.angle_gamma   90.00
#
_symmetry.space_group_name_H-M   'P 1'
#
loop_
_entity.id
_entity.type
_entity.pdbx_description
1 polymer ?
#
loop_
_entity_poly.entity_id
_entity_poly.type
_entity_poly.pdbx_seq_one_letter_code
_entity_poly.pdbx_strand_id
1 'polypeptide(L)'
;MEYFQPTEAYNSFLQFVNLIESDMPSYTIDFLKKESNFSVDAKFKIVDNGNYVLSFSTKESIPLKIFKNSLTILQSEWYNIVFDNIYTQQIESTIYKSEKPNEFRITTKSFRSSSEDEWESSNICAFYKYDHNVFNPDKSCIIGISHEPIIIKIKEFEIIIYWGRRTSPKRTNKDERFLMFYSKTKTDLLTFKRLVEAIRVAWGIISGYYIGKNVYYLSFNPENGLAGISFAYHNLQEELVSYRGMIDSGNYDNISESDLRLTIYEFERLASILYGNIVYLRTGQLLINASNDEGLPKGGIAAIALEAITGEIENQMENERNKFKMPKELTEEIQEIINRFKDNKKISEEQQEHYLKKLNGFSTPFNSDKLSKPFHSLGIKLTKTEEGIIKNRNKILHGRLPEKVKGLDFAAKLKDDELILYTSNKLIMLCTMLLLKLAHIEKQINDWGVTIIVKKRLMKNGMYIGNGGIKHRQMSDIDPVDDSPEWLI
;
A
#
# COMPACT_ATOMS: atom_id res chain seq x y z
N MET A 1 30.03 -16.76 12.89
CA MET A 1 29.17 -15.83 12.12
C MET A 1 29.16 -14.55 12.91
N GLU A 2 29.92 -13.56 12.49
CA GLU A 2 29.82 -12.22 13.04
C GLU A 2 28.47 -11.67 12.63
N TYR A 3 27.61 -11.38 13.60
CA TYR A 3 26.34 -10.75 13.36
C TYR A 3 26.60 -9.30 12.96
N PHE A 4 26.31 -8.96 11.69
CA PHE A 4 26.29 -7.57 11.26
C PHE A 4 25.36 -6.79 12.20
N GLN A 5 25.92 -5.86 12.94
CA GLN A 5 25.16 -5.05 13.87
C GLN A 5 24.32 -4.05 13.07
N PRO A 6 23.00 -3.89 13.34
CA PRO A 6 22.18 -2.87 12.69
C PRO A 6 22.81 -1.47 12.74
N THR A 7 23.63 -1.20 13.77
CA THR A 7 24.39 0.05 13.95
C THR A 7 25.45 0.26 12.85
N GLU A 8 26.10 -0.79 12.35
CA GLU A 8 27.10 -0.65 11.28
C GLU A 8 26.46 -0.31 9.95
N ALA A 9 25.34 -0.98 9.57
CA ALA A 9 24.58 -0.64 8.39
C ALA A 9 24.05 0.80 8.45
N TYR A 10 23.59 1.22 9.61
CA TYR A 10 23.10 2.57 9.82
C TYR A 10 24.22 3.61 9.73
N ASN A 11 25.37 3.35 10.30
CA ASN A 11 26.53 4.25 10.22
C ASN A 11 27.03 4.37 8.77
N SER A 12 27.09 3.25 8.04
CA SER A 12 27.47 3.26 6.62
C SER A 12 26.46 4.04 5.77
N PHE A 13 25.17 3.89 6.06
CA PHE A 13 24.13 4.70 5.44
C PHE A 13 24.30 6.19 5.72
N LEU A 14 24.55 6.57 6.97
CA LEU A 14 24.78 7.97 7.33
C LEU A 14 25.98 8.56 6.60
N GLN A 15 27.09 7.80 6.49
CA GLN A 15 28.27 8.22 5.74
C GLN A 15 27.94 8.42 4.26
N PHE A 16 27.22 7.46 3.65
CA PHE A 16 26.78 7.53 2.27
C PHE A 16 25.89 8.74 1.99
N VAL A 17 24.85 8.96 2.81
CA VAL A 17 23.93 10.10 2.62
C VAL A 17 24.66 11.43 2.85
N ASN A 18 25.55 11.52 3.86
CA ASN A 18 26.35 12.70 4.08
C ASN A 18 27.27 13.01 2.89
N LEU A 19 27.81 11.99 2.25
CA LEU A 19 28.65 12.13 1.08
C LEU A 19 27.84 12.64 -0.13
N ILE A 20 26.65 12.08 -0.41
CA ILE A 20 25.78 12.53 -1.51
C ILE A 20 25.22 13.94 -1.25
N GLU A 21 24.86 14.26 -0.02
CA GLU A 21 24.29 15.56 0.34
C GLU A 21 25.35 16.63 0.67
N SER A 22 26.64 16.27 0.74
CA SER A 22 27.70 17.26 0.92
C SER A 22 27.80 18.19 -0.30
N ASP A 23 28.21 19.46 -0.11
CA ASP A 23 28.41 20.40 -1.21
C ASP A 23 29.69 20.09 -2.03
N MET A 24 30.32 18.99 -1.74
CA MET A 24 31.41 18.36 -2.45
C MET A 24 30.93 17.04 -3.09
N PRO A 25 31.48 16.61 -4.18
CA PRO A 25 32.48 17.09 -5.10
C PRO A 25 31.91 17.50 -6.45
N SER A 26 32.73 18.04 -7.32
CA SER A 26 32.45 18.11 -8.75
C SER A 26 32.27 16.69 -9.30
N TYR A 27 31.10 16.41 -9.78
CA TYR A 27 30.82 15.16 -10.50
C TYR A 27 31.16 15.37 -11.97
N THR A 28 31.83 14.39 -12.57
CA THR A 28 32.03 14.36 -14.02
C THR A 28 30.85 13.62 -14.65
N ILE A 29 30.18 14.25 -15.62
CA ILE A 29 29.06 13.61 -16.34
C ILE A 29 29.62 13.10 -17.65
N ASP A 30 29.54 11.78 -17.85
CA ASP A 30 29.80 11.14 -19.13
C ASP A 30 28.47 10.84 -19.84
N PHE A 31 28.25 11.53 -20.94
CA PHE A 31 27.11 11.26 -21.79
C PHE A 31 27.45 10.09 -22.72
N LEU A 32 26.93 8.91 -22.41
CA LEU A 32 27.11 7.71 -23.22
C LEU A 32 26.32 7.80 -24.55
N LYS A 33 26.78 8.61 -25.47
CA LYS A 33 26.38 8.48 -26.87
C LYS A 33 27.58 8.08 -27.73
N LYS A 34 27.36 7.15 -28.63
CA LYS A 34 28.39 6.55 -29.51
C LYS A 34 29.31 7.51 -30.26
N GLU A 35 29.09 8.82 -30.22
CA GLU A 35 29.80 9.81 -31.06
C GLU A 35 30.40 11.00 -30.31
N SER A 36 30.12 11.21 -29.03
CA SER A 36 30.74 12.31 -28.27
C SER A 36 30.67 12.06 -26.77
N ASN A 37 31.73 11.58 -26.17
CA ASN A 37 31.93 11.63 -24.74
C ASN A 37 32.45 13.03 -24.40
N PHE A 38 31.72 13.81 -23.62
CA PHE A 38 32.27 15.01 -23.04
C PHE A 38 32.03 15.01 -21.53
N SER A 39 33.00 15.44 -20.81
CA SER A 39 33.01 15.53 -19.36
C SER A 39 32.65 16.93 -18.92
N VAL A 40 31.77 17.09 -17.99
CA VAL A 40 31.33 18.38 -17.45
C VAL A 40 31.22 18.28 -15.93
N ASP A 41 31.77 19.29 -15.27
CA ASP A 41 31.58 19.42 -13.82
C ASP A 41 30.13 19.70 -13.47
N ALA A 42 29.58 18.88 -12.59
CA ALA A 42 28.19 18.97 -12.18
C ALA A 42 28.03 19.03 -10.66
N LYS A 43 26.93 19.61 -10.24
CA LYS A 43 26.49 19.60 -8.82
C LYS A 43 25.26 18.75 -8.68
N PHE A 44 25.26 17.87 -7.71
CA PHE A 44 24.16 16.98 -7.40
C PHE A 44 23.67 17.27 -5.98
N LYS A 45 22.37 17.57 -5.82
CA LYS A 45 21.79 17.90 -4.52
C LYS A 45 20.33 17.48 -4.41
N ILE A 46 19.92 17.17 -3.19
CA ILE A 46 18.50 16.96 -2.86
C ILE A 46 17.79 18.33 -2.73
N VAL A 47 16.54 18.38 -3.18
CA VAL A 47 15.63 19.53 -3.02
C VAL A 47 14.49 19.21 -2.06
N ASP A 48 13.72 20.22 -1.66
CA ASP A 48 12.76 20.11 -0.56
C ASP A 48 11.67 19.06 -0.76
N ASN A 49 11.30 18.76 -2.00
CA ASN A 49 10.32 17.72 -2.33
C ASN A 49 10.91 16.28 -2.37
N GLY A 50 12.18 16.12 -1.98
CA GLY A 50 12.87 14.84 -2.00
C GLY A 50 13.39 14.40 -3.37
N ASN A 51 13.22 15.21 -4.42
CA ASN A 51 13.88 14.96 -5.69
C ASN A 51 15.35 15.33 -5.61
N TYR A 52 16.16 14.72 -6.47
CA TYR A 52 17.53 15.14 -6.69
C TYR A 52 17.64 16.01 -7.93
N VAL A 53 18.48 17.02 -7.84
CA VAL A 53 18.74 17.95 -8.93
C VAL A 53 20.21 17.87 -9.30
N LEU A 54 20.46 17.54 -10.56
CA LEU A 54 21.76 17.65 -11.21
C LEU A 54 21.83 18.98 -11.94
N SER A 55 22.82 19.80 -11.63
CA SER A 55 23.06 21.11 -12.27
C SER A 55 24.47 21.16 -12.83
N PHE A 56 24.62 21.61 -14.08
CA PHE A 56 25.91 21.81 -14.72
C PHE A 56 25.85 22.92 -15.76
N SER A 57 27.01 23.41 -16.14
CA SER A 57 27.15 24.46 -17.15
C SER A 57 28.17 24.03 -18.21
N THR A 58 27.86 24.28 -19.48
CA THR A 58 28.75 23.96 -20.59
C THR A 58 28.65 24.99 -21.72
N LYS A 59 29.74 25.23 -22.42
CA LYS A 59 29.73 26.05 -23.64
C LYS A 59 29.22 25.26 -24.86
N GLU A 60 29.17 23.94 -24.76
CA GLU A 60 28.71 23.08 -25.83
C GLU A 60 27.20 23.13 -25.97
N SER A 61 26.72 23.02 -27.20
CA SER A 61 25.30 22.87 -27.48
C SER A 61 24.87 21.42 -27.29
N ILE A 62 24.21 21.12 -26.17
CA ILE A 62 23.71 19.79 -25.88
C ILE A 62 22.25 19.72 -26.33
N PRO A 63 21.88 18.86 -27.29
CA PRO A 63 20.49 18.65 -27.67
C PRO A 63 19.71 18.02 -26.51
N LEU A 64 18.60 18.64 -26.11
CA LEU A 64 17.74 18.11 -25.02
C LEU A 64 17.27 16.66 -25.23
N LYS A 65 17.24 16.19 -26.49
CA LYS A 65 16.94 14.79 -26.84
C LYS A 65 17.95 13.79 -26.26
N ILE A 66 19.17 14.21 -25.99
CA ILE A 66 20.19 13.34 -25.37
C ILE A 66 19.75 12.89 -23.99
N PHE A 67 19.17 13.79 -23.21
CA PHE A 67 18.70 13.48 -21.84
C PHE A 67 17.50 12.56 -21.79
N LYS A 68 16.76 12.41 -22.90
CA LYS A 68 15.59 11.51 -22.96
C LYS A 68 15.93 10.06 -23.24
N ASN A 69 17.10 9.80 -23.84
CA ASN A 69 17.46 8.48 -24.38
C ASN A 69 18.85 7.99 -23.95
N SER A 70 19.56 8.69 -23.10
CA SER A 70 20.92 8.32 -22.68
C SER A 70 21.00 8.10 -21.19
N LEU A 71 21.68 7.02 -20.82
CA LEU A 71 22.11 6.77 -19.47
C LEU A 71 23.10 7.88 -19.08
N THR A 72 22.80 8.67 -18.06
CA THR A 72 23.71 9.68 -17.55
C THR A 72 24.46 9.09 -16.38
N ILE A 73 25.74 8.92 -16.51
CA ILE A 73 26.64 8.44 -15.45
C ILE A 73 27.29 9.65 -14.80
N LEU A 74 27.12 9.78 -13.50
CA LEU A 74 27.94 10.67 -12.68
C LEU A 74 29.09 9.85 -12.10
N GLN A 75 30.31 10.20 -12.46
CA GLN A 75 31.48 9.61 -11.87
C GLN A 75 32.00 10.52 -10.76
N SER A 76 32.22 9.96 -9.60
CA SER A 76 32.99 10.59 -8.53
C SER A 76 34.19 9.70 -8.19
N GLU A 77 35.14 10.20 -7.42
CA GLU A 77 36.29 9.40 -6.94
C GLU A 77 35.85 8.14 -6.16
N TRP A 78 34.59 8.11 -5.68
CA TRP A 78 34.11 7.10 -4.74
C TRP A 78 33.05 6.17 -5.33
N TYR A 79 32.27 6.62 -6.31
CA TYR A 79 31.16 5.82 -6.89
C TYR A 79 30.62 6.39 -8.21
N ASN A 80 29.99 5.51 -8.96
CA ASN A 80 29.25 5.86 -10.17
C ASN A 80 27.76 5.95 -9.88
N ILE A 81 27.11 7.01 -10.32
CA ILE A 81 25.64 7.16 -10.23
C ILE A 81 25.07 7.07 -11.65
N VAL A 82 24.14 6.14 -11.80
CA VAL A 82 23.44 5.93 -13.05
C VAL A 82 22.03 6.50 -12.93
N PHE A 83 21.67 7.40 -13.83
CA PHE A 83 20.30 7.91 -13.93
C PHE A 83 19.53 7.08 -14.93
N ASP A 84 18.46 6.45 -14.49
CA ASP A 84 17.53 5.81 -15.38
C ASP A 84 16.64 6.87 -16.05
N ASN A 85 16.68 6.92 -17.37
CA ASN A 85 15.94 7.90 -18.19
C ASN A 85 14.43 7.89 -17.99
N ILE A 86 13.88 6.79 -17.51
CA ILE A 86 12.43 6.58 -17.33
C ILE A 86 11.86 7.52 -16.25
N TYR A 87 12.70 8.05 -15.36
CA TYR A 87 12.26 8.78 -14.17
C TYR A 87 12.74 10.24 -14.09
N THR A 88 13.36 10.77 -15.15
CA THR A 88 13.62 12.21 -15.23
C THR A 88 12.32 12.97 -15.34
N GLN A 89 11.99 13.76 -14.30
CA GLN A 89 10.72 14.50 -14.26
C GLN A 89 10.78 15.78 -15.08
N GLN A 90 11.91 16.46 -15.07
CA GLN A 90 12.00 17.79 -15.65
C GLN A 90 13.44 18.06 -16.07
N ILE A 91 13.60 18.58 -17.28
CA ILE A 91 14.86 19.09 -17.79
C ILE A 91 14.63 20.57 -18.10
N GLU A 92 15.35 21.42 -17.39
CA GLU A 92 15.37 22.86 -17.63
C GLU A 92 16.71 23.21 -18.26
N SER A 93 16.70 24.03 -19.30
CA SER A 93 17.89 24.55 -19.90
C SER A 93 17.76 26.05 -20.13
N THR A 94 18.79 26.81 -19.75
CA THR A 94 18.92 28.21 -20.09
C THR A 94 20.07 28.34 -21.11
N ILE A 95 19.68 28.61 -22.35
CA ILE A 95 20.62 28.78 -23.45
C ILE A 95 20.93 30.28 -23.61
N TYR A 96 22.18 30.63 -23.41
CA TYR A 96 22.63 32.01 -23.59
C TYR A 96 23.11 32.24 -25.02
N LYS A 97 22.67 33.33 -25.65
CA LYS A 97 23.15 33.76 -26.98
C LYS A 97 24.53 34.46 -26.96
N SER A 98 25.18 34.49 -25.81
CA SER A 98 26.45 35.15 -25.55
C SER A 98 27.54 34.14 -25.22
N GLU A 99 28.77 34.57 -24.98
CA GLU A 99 29.91 33.74 -24.54
C GLU A 99 29.70 33.03 -23.18
N LYS A 100 28.57 33.27 -22.49
CA LYS A 100 28.24 32.59 -21.25
C LYS A 100 27.90 31.13 -21.51
N PRO A 101 28.37 30.22 -20.63
CA PRO A 101 27.99 28.80 -20.74
C PRO A 101 26.49 28.59 -20.57
N ASN A 102 25.95 27.65 -21.32
CA ASN A 102 24.56 27.22 -21.16
C ASN A 102 24.40 26.47 -19.83
N GLU A 103 23.31 26.73 -19.11
CA GLU A 103 22.99 26.09 -17.84
C GLU A 103 21.94 25.02 -18.04
N PHE A 104 22.16 23.87 -17.41
CA PHE A 104 21.28 22.73 -17.45
C PHE A 104 20.91 22.32 -16.01
N ARG A 105 19.67 21.96 -15.83
CA ARG A 105 19.15 21.45 -14.57
C ARG A 105 18.26 20.25 -14.85
N ILE A 106 18.64 19.09 -14.31
CA ILE A 106 17.92 17.83 -14.47
C ILE A 106 17.39 17.42 -13.11
N THR A 107 16.05 17.27 -13.01
CA THR A 107 15.40 16.81 -11.80
C THR A 107 15.07 15.33 -11.95
N THR A 108 15.46 14.50 -10.99
CA THR A 108 15.20 13.06 -10.99
C THR A 108 14.54 12.61 -9.69
N LYS A 109 13.65 11.61 -9.81
CA LYS A 109 13.04 10.92 -8.67
C LYS A 109 13.80 9.69 -8.23
N SER A 110 14.68 9.16 -9.08
CA SER A 110 15.44 7.96 -8.79
C SER A 110 16.81 7.96 -9.43
N PHE A 111 17.75 7.26 -8.80
CA PHE A 111 19.07 6.96 -9.34
C PHE A 111 19.61 5.69 -8.66
N ARG A 112 20.63 5.09 -9.25
CA ARG A 112 21.31 3.90 -8.73
C ARG A 112 22.79 3.85 -9.10
N SER A 113 23.58 3.02 -8.40
CA SER A 113 25.00 2.83 -8.68
C SER A 113 25.30 1.80 -9.77
N SER A 114 24.38 0.83 -9.93
CA SER A 114 24.59 -0.31 -10.84
C SER A 114 23.24 -0.83 -11.36
N SER A 115 23.25 -1.80 -12.28
CA SER A 115 22.03 -2.49 -12.71
C SER A 115 21.38 -3.25 -11.55
N GLU A 116 20.07 -3.50 -11.62
CA GLU A 116 19.38 -4.27 -10.57
C GLU A 116 19.89 -5.71 -10.49
N ASP A 117 20.38 -6.26 -11.62
CA ASP A 117 20.89 -7.63 -11.72
C ASP A 117 22.20 -7.83 -10.94
N GLU A 118 22.95 -6.75 -10.63
CA GLU A 118 24.18 -6.82 -9.86
C GLU A 118 23.97 -6.97 -8.34
N TRP A 119 22.72 -6.96 -7.89
CA TRP A 119 22.34 -7.07 -6.48
C TRP A 119 22.06 -8.52 -6.04
N GLU A 120 22.44 -9.50 -6.82
CA GLU A 120 22.20 -10.91 -6.52
C GLU A 120 22.90 -11.35 -5.23
N SER A 121 22.13 -12.03 -4.37
CA SER A 121 22.64 -12.71 -3.15
C SER A 121 23.39 -11.82 -2.16
N SER A 122 22.94 -10.59 -1.95
CA SER A 122 23.52 -9.67 -0.99
C SER A 122 22.63 -9.43 0.24
N ASN A 123 23.22 -8.89 1.30
CA ASN A 123 22.47 -8.36 2.42
C ASN A 123 22.03 -6.93 2.06
N ILE A 124 20.75 -6.71 1.96
CA ILE A 124 20.19 -5.45 1.48
C ILE A 124 19.53 -4.71 2.63
N CYS A 125 19.75 -3.40 2.69
CA CYS A 125 19.04 -2.47 3.58
C CYS A 125 18.16 -1.53 2.80
N ALA A 126 17.03 -1.15 3.38
CA ALA A 126 16.22 -0.04 2.91
C ALA A 126 16.04 0.97 4.05
N PHE A 127 16.25 2.24 3.75
CA PHE A 127 16.10 3.34 4.70
C PHE A 127 14.98 4.26 4.23
N TYR A 128 13.86 4.21 4.93
CA TYR A 128 12.70 5.07 4.67
C TYR A 128 12.74 6.27 5.60
N LYS A 129 12.73 7.46 5.03
CA LYS A 129 12.55 8.69 5.80
C LYS A 129 11.10 8.81 6.24
N TYR A 130 10.85 9.17 7.51
CA TYR A 130 9.50 9.36 8.02
C TYR A 130 9.38 10.62 8.90
N ASP A 131 8.15 11.14 9.02
CA ASP A 131 7.85 12.25 9.92
C ASP A 131 7.47 11.71 11.29
N HIS A 132 8.27 12.05 12.31
CA HIS A 132 8.05 11.60 13.68
C HIS A 132 6.78 12.18 14.33
N ASN A 133 6.36 13.37 13.92
CA ASN A 133 5.13 13.95 14.45
C ASN A 133 3.89 13.15 14.05
N VAL A 134 4.03 12.39 12.98
CA VAL A 134 2.98 11.58 12.37
C VAL A 134 3.08 10.12 12.78
N PHE A 135 4.30 9.57 12.78
CA PHE A 135 4.57 8.19 13.12
C PHE A 135 5.39 8.11 14.42
N ASN A 136 4.78 7.52 15.44
CA ASN A 136 5.48 7.21 16.68
C ASN A 136 5.47 5.69 16.89
N PRO A 137 6.63 5.01 16.74
CA PRO A 137 6.73 3.58 16.96
C PRO A 137 6.36 3.15 18.39
N ASP A 138 6.56 4.02 19.39
CA ASP A 138 6.21 3.72 20.78
C ASP A 138 4.69 3.60 21.02
N LYS A 139 3.88 4.14 20.10
CA LYS A 139 2.42 4.00 20.07
C LYS A 139 1.98 3.00 19.00
N SER A 140 2.74 1.95 18.83
CA SER A 140 2.49 0.94 17.80
C SER A 140 1.25 0.10 18.12
N CYS A 141 0.54 -0.28 17.06
CA CYS A 141 -0.55 -1.27 17.12
C CYS A 141 -0.04 -2.70 17.36
N ILE A 142 1.27 -2.89 17.55
CA ILE A 142 1.92 -4.16 17.77
C ILE A 142 2.51 -4.19 19.18
N ILE A 143 2.21 -5.25 19.94
CA ILE A 143 2.74 -5.45 21.28
C ILE A 143 4.24 -5.77 21.21
N GLY A 144 5.02 -5.19 22.12
CA GLY A 144 6.45 -5.49 22.25
C GLY A 144 7.36 -4.71 21.31
N ILE A 145 6.84 -3.72 20.57
CA ILE A 145 7.69 -2.76 19.89
C ILE A 145 8.25 -1.80 20.94
N SER A 146 9.56 -1.89 21.13
CA SER A 146 10.37 -1.00 21.95
C SER A 146 11.40 -0.30 21.07
N HIS A 147 12.31 0.46 21.67
CA HIS A 147 13.47 1.04 20.97
C HIS A 147 14.47 -0.01 20.42
N GLU A 148 14.26 -1.28 20.75
CA GLU A 148 15.09 -2.38 20.29
C GLU A 148 14.74 -2.80 18.85
N PRO A 149 15.71 -3.34 18.08
CA PRO A 149 15.45 -3.89 16.75
C PRO A 149 14.41 -5.00 16.79
N ILE A 150 13.45 -4.97 15.86
CA ILE A 150 12.43 -5.99 15.71
C ILE A 150 12.84 -6.92 14.59
N ILE A 151 12.72 -8.22 14.80
CA ILE A 151 12.92 -9.24 13.77
C ILE A 151 11.54 -9.69 13.29
N ILE A 152 11.30 -9.57 11.99
CA ILE A 152 10.08 -10.03 11.31
C ILE A 152 10.45 -11.19 10.39
N LYS A 153 9.76 -12.33 10.55
CA LYS A 153 9.94 -13.51 9.72
C LYS A 153 8.84 -13.61 8.67
N ILE A 154 9.25 -13.67 7.41
CA ILE A 154 8.35 -13.87 6.27
C ILE A 154 8.89 -15.06 5.47
N LYS A 155 8.24 -16.22 5.57
CA LYS A 155 8.74 -17.50 5.03
C LYS A 155 10.17 -17.76 5.52
N GLU A 156 11.14 -17.92 4.61
CA GLU A 156 12.55 -18.15 4.87
C GLU A 156 13.36 -16.88 5.18
N PHE A 157 12.75 -15.69 5.03
CA PHE A 157 13.44 -14.42 5.19
C PHE A 157 13.28 -13.85 6.60
N GLU A 158 14.39 -13.37 7.15
CA GLU A 158 14.43 -12.59 8.39
C GLU A 158 14.75 -11.13 8.07
N ILE A 159 13.81 -10.24 8.37
CA ILE A 159 13.96 -8.81 8.18
C ILE A 159 14.06 -8.14 9.55
N ILE A 160 15.13 -7.42 9.79
CA ILE A 160 15.31 -6.59 10.97
C ILE A 160 14.77 -5.19 10.68
N ILE A 161 13.92 -4.70 11.57
CA ILE A 161 13.42 -3.32 11.53
C ILE A 161 14.09 -2.55 12.66
N TYR A 162 14.69 -1.42 12.31
CA TYR A 162 15.41 -0.56 13.24
C TYR A 162 15.08 0.91 13.00
N TRP A 163 15.01 1.70 14.06
CA TRP A 163 14.76 3.13 14.02
C TRP A 163 16.03 3.91 14.23
N GLY A 164 16.32 4.82 13.31
CA GLY A 164 17.49 5.68 13.38
C GLY A 164 17.14 7.15 13.23
N ARG A 165 18.03 8.01 13.74
CA ARG A 165 17.88 9.45 13.56
C ARG A 165 19.21 10.06 13.10
N ARG A 166 19.14 11.09 12.27
CA ARG A 166 20.26 11.84 11.77
C ARG A 166 20.03 13.32 12.01
N THR A 167 21.05 14.02 12.52
CA THR A 167 21.06 15.48 12.53
C THR A 167 21.64 15.94 11.18
N SER A 168 20.81 16.55 10.34
CA SER A 168 21.28 17.04 9.04
C SER A 168 22.26 18.20 9.21
N PRO A 169 23.49 18.15 8.68
CA PRO A 169 24.46 19.22 8.81
C PRO A 169 24.04 20.51 8.07
N LYS A 170 23.13 20.40 7.09
CA LYS A 170 22.70 21.53 6.23
C LYS A 170 21.39 22.17 6.66
N ARG A 171 20.56 21.47 7.40
CA ARG A 171 19.26 21.97 7.87
C ARG A 171 19.38 22.25 9.35
N THR A 172 19.55 23.52 9.70
CA THR A 172 19.60 23.99 11.07
C THR A 172 18.58 23.27 11.95
N ASN A 173 19.05 22.33 12.77
CA ASN A 173 18.32 21.66 13.86
C ASN A 173 17.10 20.79 13.49
N LYS A 174 16.91 20.31 12.25
CA LYS A 174 15.90 19.29 12.00
C LYS A 174 16.49 17.88 12.08
N ASP A 175 16.09 17.14 13.10
CA ASP A 175 16.35 15.71 13.19
C ASP A 175 15.59 15.00 12.06
N GLU A 176 16.31 14.32 11.21
CA GLU A 176 15.74 13.41 10.23
C GLU A 176 15.66 12.02 10.84
N ARG A 177 14.52 11.36 10.66
CA ARG A 177 14.30 10.02 11.18
C ARG A 177 14.13 9.04 10.05
N PHE A 178 14.72 7.87 10.22
CA PHE A 178 14.70 6.79 9.25
C PHE A 178 14.24 5.50 9.90
N LEU A 179 13.40 4.77 9.18
CA LEU A 179 13.08 3.40 9.45
C LEU A 179 13.94 2.53 8.54
N MET A 180 14.78 1.70 9.13
CA MET A 180 15.64 0.77 8.42
C MET A 180 14.99 -0.61 8.38
N PHE A 181 14.97 -1.21 7.20
CA PHE A 181 14.70 -2.62 6.98
C PHE A 181 16.00 -3.28 6.52
N TYR A 182 16.44 -4.29 7.22
CA TYR A 182 17.67 -5.02 6.88
C TYR A 182 17.36 -6.49 6.66
N SER A 183 17.74 -7.02 5.50
CA SER A 183 17.63 -8.46 5.24
C SER A 183 18.82 -9.19 5.84
N LYS A 184 18.56 -9.99 6.86
CA LYS A 184 19.56 -10.88 7.44
C LYS A 184 19.88 -12.06 6.53
N THR A 185 18.91 -12.45 5.71
CA THR A 185 19.04 -13.48 4.69
C THR A 185 19.49 -12.83 3.38
N LYS A 186 20.47 -13.40 2.71
CA LYS A 186 20.89 -12.93 1.37
C LYS A 186 19.73 -13.06 0.39
N THR A 187 19.49 -12.01 -0.39
CA THR A 187 18.37 -11.95 -1.34
C THR A 187 18.71 -11.01 -2.50
N ASP A 188 17.93 -11.06 -3.56
CA ASP A 188 17.98 -10.09 -4.64
C ASP A 188 17.15 -8.83 -4.29
N LEU A 189 17.41 -7.72 -5.01
CA LEU A 189 16.76 -6.44 -4.74
C LEU A 189 15.24 -6.48 -4.97
N LEU A 190 14.76 -7.21 -5.97
CA LEU A 190 13.33 -7.28 -6.30
C LEU A 190 12.56 -8.02 -5.21
N THR A 191 13.07 -9.17 -4.78
CA THR A 191 12.54 -9.95 -3.65
C THR A 191 12.54 -9.12 -2.38
N PHE A 192 13.64 -8.42 -2.08
CA PHE A 192 13.74 -7.55 -0.91
C PHE A 192 12.72 -6.40 -0.95
N LYS A 193 12.60 -5.69 -2.08
CA LYS A 193 11.58 -4.65 -2.27
C LYS A 193 10.17 -5.18 -2.00
N ARG A 194 9.85 -6.39 -2.47
CA ARG A 194 8.55 -7.03 -2.26
C ARG A 194 8.31 -7.41 -0.80
N LEU A 195 9.33 -7.89 -0.09
CA LEU A 195 9.26 -8.18 1.35
C LEU A 195 8.98 -6.91 2.16
N VAL A 196 9.77 -5.87 1.93
CA VAL A 196 9.61 -4.58 2.61
C VAL A 196 8.25 -3.96 2.29
N GLU A 197 7.79 -4.05 1.05
CA GLU A 197 6.47 -3.56 0.66
C GLU A 197 5.33 -4.29 1.39
N ALA A 198 5.42 -5.62 1.53
CA ALA A 198 4.44 -6.38 2.29
C ALA A 198 4.38 -5.96 3.76
N ILE A 199 5.54 -5.70 4.39
CA ILE A 199 5.62 -5.19 5.77
C ILE A 199 5.00 -3.79 5.87
N ARG A 200 5.33 -2.88 4.93
CA ARG A 200 4.80 -1.51 4.90
C ARG A 200 3.29 -1.49 4.72
N VAL A 201 2.77 -2.33 3.82
CA VAL A 201 1.32 -2.44 3.58
C VAL A 201 0.62 -3.04 4.80
N ALA A 202 1.17 -4.09 5.41
CA ALA A 202 0.64 -4.64 6.66
C ALA A 202 0.56 -3.54 7.74
N TRP A 203 1.63 -2.78 7.90
CA TRP A 203 1.68 -1.67 8.85
C TRP A 203 0.65 -0.60 8.54
N GLY A 204 0.54 -0.19 7.27
CA GLY A 204 -0.42 0.82 6.81
C GLY A 204 -1.87 0.42 7.08
N ILE A 205 -2.24 -0.84 6.87
CA ILE A 205 -3.58 -1.35 7.15
C ILE A 205 -3.90 -1.26 8.66
N ILE A 206 -3.00 -1.74 9.51
CA ILE A 206 -3.27 -1.83 10.94
C ILE A 206 -3.21 -0.48 11.64
N SER A 207 -2.23 0.37 11.29
CA SER A 207 -1.97 1.65 11.97
C SER A 207 -2.62 2.86 11.29
N GLY A 208 -3.02 2.74 10.02
CA GLY A 208 -3.44 3.88 9.20
C GLY A 208 -2.27 4.75 8.72
N TYR A 209 -1.04 4.33 8.97
CA TYR A 209 0.17 5.04 8.57
C TYR A 209 1.00 4.21 7.59
N TYR A 210 1.04 4.63 6.33
CA TYR A 210 1.86 4.00 5.31
C TYR A 210 3.20 4.71 5.19
N ILE A 211 4.26 4.02 5.61
CA ILE A 211 5.61 4.56 5.70
C ILE A 211 6.18 4.80 4.31
N GLY A 212 6.73 6.00 4.10
CA GLY A 212 7.70 6.20 3.05
C GLY A 212 7.41 7.29 2.06
N LYS A 213 8.26 8.30 2.11
CA LYS A 213 8.40 9.36 1.10
C LYS A 213 9.63 9.08 0.23
N ASN A 214 10.75 8.88 0.87
CA ASN A 214 12.04 8.67 0.21
C ASN A 214 12.67 7.39 0.75
N VAL A 215 13.19 6.57 -0.15
CA VAL A 215 13.87 5.34 0.22
C VAL A 215 15.25 5.27 -0.42
N TYR A 216 16.24 4.89 0.39
CA TYR A 216 17.58 4.49 -0.04
C TYR A 216 17.71 2.99 0.14
N TYR A 217 18.06 2.29 -0.90
CA TYR A 217 18.46 0.88 -0.85
C TYR A 217 19.97 0.81 -0.90
N LEU A 218 20.54 -0.02 -0.04
CA LEU A 218 21.98 -0.27 -0.01
C LEU A 218 22.23 -1.77 0.09
N SER A 219 23.16 -2.25 -0.71
CA SER A 219 23.70 -3.60 -0.62
C SER A 219 25.04 -3.52 0.12
N PHE A 220 25.22 -4.38 1.11
CA PHE A 220 26.45 -4.43 1.89
C PHE A 220 27.21 -5.70 1.58
N ASN A 221 28.49 -5.54 1.28
CA ASN A 221 29.46 -6.62 1.42
C ASN A 221 30.34 -6.31 2.65
N PRO A 222 30.22 -7.06 3.74
CA PRO A 222 30.99 -6.81 4.96
C PRO A 222 32.50 -6.80 4.75
N GLU A 223 32.98 -7.50 3.70
CA GLU A 223 34.41 -7.63 3.41
C GLU A 223 35.00 -6.40 2.72
N ASN A 224 34.20 -5.60 2.04
CA ASN A 224 34.68 -4.51 1.17
C ASN A 224 34.40 -3.09 1.72
N GLY A 225 33.75 -2.95 2.87
CA GLY A 225 33.40 -1.64 3.43
C GLY A 225 32.58 -0.78 2.46
N LEU A 226 32.79 0.55 2.50
CA LEU A 226 32.08 1.50 1.64
C LEU A 226 32.40 1.35 0.14
N ALA A 227 33.58 0.84 -0.22
CA ALA A 227 34.00 0.72 -1.61
C ALA A 227 33.23 -0.36 -2.41
N GLY A 228 32.49 -1.24 -1.75
CA GLY A 228 31.66 -2.28 -2.36
C GLY A 228 30.17 -2.06 -2.21
N ILE A 229 29.71 -0.83 -1.94
CA ILE A 229 28.30 -0.54 -1.73
C ILE A 229 27.61 -0.28 -3.07
N SER A 230 26.64 -1.15 -3.42
CA SER A 230 25.65 -0.82 -4.42
C SER A 230 24.48 -0.08 -3.75
N PHE A 231 23.99 0.97 -4.38
CA PHE A 231 22.90 1.79 -3.84
C PHE A 231 21.85 2.13 -4.91
N ALA A 232 20.64 2.38 -4.44
CA ALA A 232 19.56 2.95 -5.24
C ALA A 232 18.74 3.91 -4.39
N TYR A 233 18.27 4.98 -5.00
CA TYR A 233 17.36 5.93 -4.39
C TYR A 233 16.07 6.02 -5.19
N HIS A 234 14.95 6.07 -4.48
CA HIS A 234 13.66 6.34 -5.07
C HIS A 234 12.90 7.35 -4.22
N ASN A 235 12.36 8.39 -4.88
CA ASN A 235 11.37 9.26 -4.28
C ASN A 235 10.00 8.65 -4.59
N LEU A 236 9.46 7.93 -3.60
CA LEU A 236 8.14 7.32 -3.67
C LEU A 236 7.05 8.39 -3.51
N GLN A 237 5.81 8.00 -3.76
CA GLN A 237 4.66 8.83 -3.44
C GLN A 237 4.69 9.27 -1.97
N GLU A 238 4.00 10.37 -1.69
CA GLU A 238 3.91 10.93 -0.34
C GLU A 238 3.47 9.88 0.69
N GLU A 239 3.93 10.06 1.91
CA GLU A 239 3.42 9.31 3.06
C GLU A 239 1.91 9.47 3.13
N LEU A 240 1.22 8.34 3.27
CA LEU A 240 -0.22 8.35 3.41
C LEU A 240 -0.57 8.15 4.88
N VAL A 241 -1.26 9.12 5.44
CA VAL A 241 -1.64 9.13 6.85
C VAL A 241 -3.13 9.33 6.96
N SER A 242 -3.83 8.25 7.25
CA SER A 242 -5.28 8.32 7.41
C SER A 242 -5.74 8.62 8.84
N TYR A 243 -4.86 8.48 9.84
CA TYR A 243 -5.21 8.47 11.28
C TYR A 243 -6.34 7.49 11.64
N ARG A 244 -6.63 6.54 10.75
CA ARG A 244 -7.74 5.59 10.86
C ARG A 244 -7.22 4.17 10.74
N GLY A 245 -6.28 3.82 11.61
CA GLY A 245 -5.81 2.43 11.72
C GLY A 245 -6.95 1.48 12.04
N MET A 246 -6.92 0.29 11.49
CA MET A 246 -7.95 -0.72 11.73
C MET A 246 -7.75 -1.45 13.06
N ILE A 247 -6.53 -1.46 13.57
CA ILE A 247 -6.18 -1.98 14.90
C ILE A 247 -5.92 -0.80 15.83
N ASP A 248 -6.40 -0.91 17.05
CA ASP A 248 -6.25 0.15 18.02
C ASP A 248 -4.84 0.20 18.62
N SER A 249 -4.34 1.41 18.84
CA SER A 249 -3.08 1.67 19.54
C SER A 249 -3.29 2.24 20.93
N GLY A 250 -4.54 2.45 21.35
CA GLY A 250 -4.90 3.07 22.62
C GLY A 250 -4.87 2.10 23.79
N ASN A 251 -4.62 2.64 24.99
CA ASN A 251 -4.88 1.94 26.23
C ASN A 251 -6.33 2.26 26.64
N TYR A 252 -7.15 1.25 26.76
CA TYR A 252 -8.50 1.35 27.29
C TYR A 252 -8.55 0.61 28.61
N ASP A 253 -9.02 1.28 29.66
CA ASP A 253 -9.01 0.78 31.04
C ASP A 253 -9.76 -0.55 31.23
N ASN A 254 -10.56 -0.98 30.26
CA ASN A 254 -11.44 -2.15 30.38
C ASN A 254 -11.23 -3.25 29.32
N ILE A 255 -10.26 -3.11 28.44
CA ILE A 255 -9.99 -4.11 27.39
C ILE A 255 -8.52 -4.51 27.44
N SER A 256 -8.26 -5.81 27.45
CA SER A 256 -6.89 -6.36 27.43
C SER A 256 -6.12 -5.86 26.19
N GLU A 257 -4.87 -5.41 26.40
CA GLU A 257 -3.99 -5.04 25.28
C GLU A 257 -3.86 -6.18 24.25
N SER A 258 -3.90 -7.42 24.71
CA SER A 258 -3.85 -8.61 23.84
C SER A 258 -5.03 -8.73 22.88
N ASP A 259 -6.17 -8.14 23.21
CA ASP A 259 -7.38 -8.21 22.39
C ASP A 259 -7.44 -7.11 21.32
N LEU A 260 -6.72 -6.01 21.56
CA LEU A 260 -6.72 -4.83 20.70
C LEU A 260 -5.50 -4.74 19.79
N ARG A 261 -4.32 -5.17 20.28
CA ARG A 261 -3.06 -5.04 19.55
C ARG A 261 -2.62 -6.35 18.96
N LEU A 262 -1.90 -6.28 17.84
CA LEU A 262 -1.26 -7.47 17.26
C LEU A 262 0.00 -7.85 18.04
N THR A 263 0.23 -9.13 18.18
CA THR A 263 1.55 -9.66 18.51
C THR A 263 2.47 -9.57 17.27
N ILE A 264 3.78 -9.62 17.48
CA ILE A 264 4.75 -9.68 16.36
C ILE A 264 4.43 -10.87 15.45
N TYR A 265 4.08 -12.02 16.02
CA TYR A 265 3.74 -13.23 15.28
C TYR A 265 2.47 -13.07 14.41
N GLU A 266 1.45 -12.37 14.91
CA GLU A 266 0.26 -12.06 14.11
C GLU A 266 0.59 -11.08 12.96
N PHE A 267 1.45 -10.10 13.23
CA PHE A 267 1.93 -9.19 12.21
C PHE A 267 2.75 -9.90 11.12
N GLU A 268 3.64 -10.84 11.50
CA GLU A 268 4.39 -11.69 10.57
C GLU A 268 3.47 -12.48 9.64
N ARG A 269 2.37 -13.04 10.18
CA ARG A 269 1.39 -13.76 9.37
C ARG A 269 0.71 -12.86 8.37
N LEU A 270 0.29 -11.64 8.79
CA LEU A 270 -0.31 -10.67 7.88
C LEU A 270 0.68 -10.27 6.77
N ALA A 271 1.91 -9.92 7.12
CA ALA A 271 2.95 -9.60 6.15
C ALA A 271 3.25 -10.79 5.20
N SER A 272 3.20 -12.03 5.71
CA SER A 272 3.45 -13.24 4.92
C SER A 272 2.37 -13.51 3.88
N ILE A 273 1.08 -13.32 4.19
CA ILE A 273 0.02 -13.47 3.20
C ILE A 273 0.10 -12.39 2.11
N LEU A 274 0.44 -11.16 2.49
CA LEU A 274 0.63 -10.06 1.55
C LEU A 274 1.84 -10.31 0.62
N TYR A 275 2.95 -10.80 1.17
CA TYR A 275 4.11 -11.20 0.36
C TYR A 275 3.80 -12.37 -0.57
N GLY A 276 3.06 -13.36 -0.06
CA GLY A 276 2.73 -14.60 -0.78
C GLY A 276 1.77 -14.41 -1.96
N ASN A 277 0.91 -13.40 -1.91
CA ASN A 277 -0.12 -13.18 -2.93
C ASN A 277 -0.19 -11.72 -3.37
N ILE A 278 0.04 -11.49 -4.66
CA ILE A 278 0.06 -10.14 -5.24
C ILE A 278 -1.32 -9.47 -5.21
N VAL A 279 -2.42 -10.24 -5.26
CA VAL A 279 -3.78 -9.67 -5.19
C VAL A 279 -4.05 -9.15 -3.79
N TYR A 280 -3.63 -9.88 -2.75
CA TYR A 280 -3.76 -9.43 -1.36
C TYR A 280 -2.89 -8.20 -1.08
N LEU A 281 -1.67 -8.16 -1.61
CA LEU A 281 -0.80 -6.99 -1.51
C LEU A 281 -1.45 -5.75 -2.15
N ARG A 282 -1.95 -5.89 -3.38
CA ARG A 282 -2.65 -4.80 -4.09
C ARG A 282 -3.93 -4.39 -3.39
N THR A 283 -4.69 -5.35 -2.84
CA THR A 283 -5.86 -5.03 -2.01
C THR A 283 -5.46 -4.15 -0.83
N GLY A 284 -4.41 -4.51 -0.11
CA GLY A 284 -3.89 -3.71 1.01
C GLY A 284 -3.51 -2.29 0.58
N GLN A 285 -2.82 -2.13 -0.54
CA GLN A 285 -2.48 -0.82 -1.12
C GLN A 285 -3.74 0.00 -1.47
N LEU A 286 -4.75 -0.64 -2.07
CA LEU A 286 -6.04 0.01 -2.36
C LEU A 286 -6.73 0.48 -1.08
N LEU A 287 -6.72 -0.31 0.00
CA LEU A 287 -7.31 0.08 1.28
C LEU A 287 -6.61 1.29 1.90
N ILE A 288 -5.27 1.33 1.83
CA ILE A 288 -4.48 2.48 2.29
C ILE A 288 -4.85 3.73 1.48
N ASN A 289 -4.91 3.63 0.15
CA ASN A 289 -5.32 4.74 -0.71
C ASN A 289 -6.75 5.18 -0.40
N ALA A 290 -7.70 4.25 -0.33
CA ALA A 290 -9.08 4.55 0.03
C ALA A 290 -9.19 5.25 1.39
N SER A 291 -8.37 4.86 2.38
CA SER A 291 -8.38 5.49 3.70
C SER A 291 -7.96 6.96 3.68
N ASN A 292 -7.17 7.36 2.69
CA ASN A 292 -6.70 8.74 2.50
C ASN A 292 -7.58 9.58 1.59
N ASP A 293 -8.48 8.95 0.83
CA ASP A 293 -9.44 9.64 -0.02
C ASP A 293 -10.72 10.03 0.73
N GLU A 294 -11.53 10.87 0.10
CA GLU A 294 -12.82 11.32 0.61
C GLU A 294 -13.96 11.09 -0.41
N GLY A 295 -15.18 11.07 0.08
CA GLY A 295 -16.38 10.99 -0.75
C GLY A 295 -16.51 9.71 -1.58
N LEU A 296 -17.06 9.82 -2.78
CA LEU A 296 -17.29 8.69 -3.69
C LEU A 296 -16.02 7.98 -4.16
N PRO A 297 -14.89 8.66 -4.46
CA PRO A 297 -13.64 7.98 -4.82
C PRO A 297 -13.19 6.98 -3.77
N LYS A 298 -13.25 7.35 -2.48
CA LYS A 298 -12.96 6.45 -1.36
C LYS A 298 -13.77 5.15 -1.43
N GLY A 299 -15.08 5.29 -1.61
CA GLY A 299 -15.97 4.14 -1.72
C GLY A 299 -15.73 3.29 -2.96
N GLY A 300 -15.42 3.93 -4.10
CA GLY A 300 -15.08 3.26 -5.35
C GLY A 300 -13.83 2.40 -5.22
N ILE A 301 -12.75 2.95 -4.66
CA ILE A 301 -11.50 2.22 -4.42
C ILE A 301 -11.72 1.05 -3.46
N ALA A 302 -12.48 1.26 -2.37
CA ALA A 302 -12.80 0.21 -1.42
C ALA A 302 -13.66 -0.92 -2.04
N ALA A 303 -14.57 -0.57 -2.95
CA ALA A 303 -15.40 -1.54 -3.67
C ALA A 303 -14.56 -2.40 -4.64
N ILE A 304 -13.58 -1.79 -5.35
CA ILE A 304 -12.61 -2.51 -6.19
C ILE A 304 -11.77 -3.46 -5.33
N ALA A 305 -11.32 -3.00 -4.17
CA ALA A 305 -10.56 -3.83 -3.22
C ALA A 305 -11.38 -5.05 -2.76
N LEU A 306 -12.68 -4.85 -2.46
CA LEU A 306 -13.57 -5.94 -2.09
C LEU A 306 -13.74 -6.97 -3.21
N GLU A 307 -13.97 -6.53 -4.44
CA GLU A 307 -14.10 -7.43 -5.60
C GLU A 307 -12.82 -8.22 -5.84
N ALA A 308 -11.65 -7.57 -5.73
CA ALA A 308 -10.36 -8.21 -5.93
C ALA A 308 -10.10 -9.31 -4.88
N ILE A 309 -10.28 -9.00 -3.59
CA ILE A 309 -9.99 -9.96 -2.53
C ILE A 309 -10.99 -11.12 -2.51
N THR A 310 -12.29 -10.84 -2.69
CA THR A 310 -13.31 -11.90 -2.69
C THR A 310 -13.16 -12.82 -3.90
N GLY A 311 -12.83 -12.27 -5.07
CA GLY A 311 -12.54 -13.06 -6.26
C GLY A 311 -11.32 -13.97 -6.09
N GLU A 312 -10.26 -13.47 -5.44
CA GLU A 312 -9.06 -14.28 -5.18
C GLU A 312 -9.34 -15.41 -4.18
N ILE A 313 -10.08 -15.13 -3.10
CA ILE A 313 -10.48 -16.15 -2.13
C ILE A 313 -11.35 -17.23 -2.80
N GLU A 314 -12.30 -16.82 -3.65
CA GLU A 314 -13.13 -17.79 -4.40
C GLU A 314 -12.27 -18.66 -5.34
N ASN A 315 -11.28 -18.07 -6.03
CA ASN A 315 -10.40 -18.84 -6.91
C ASN A 315 -9.59 -19.89 -6.14
N GLN A 316 -9.13 -19.57 -4.93
CA GLN A 316 -8.42 -20.52 -4.08
C GLN A 316 -9.34 -21.63 -3.53
N MET A 317 -10.64 -21.37 -3.40
CA MET A 317 -11.65 -22.32 -2.95
C MET A 317 -12.32 -23.12 -4.08
N GLU A 318 -11.77 -23.11 -5.28
CA GLU A 318 -12.41 -23.66 -6.51
C GLU A 318 -12.89 -25.12 -6.43
N ASN A 319 -12.34 -25.92 -5.55
CA ASN A 319 -12.77 -27.31 -5.34
C ASN A 319 -14.23 -27.45 -4.83
N GLU A 320 -14.86 -26.36 -4.35
CA GLU A 320 -16.26 -26.35 -3.92
C GLU A 320 -17.25 -25.86 -5.00
N ARG A 321 -16.79 -25.26 -6.09
CA ARG A 321 -17.67 -24.71 -7.16
C ARG A 321 -18.54 -25.77 -7.84
N ASN A 322 -18.13 -27.03 -7.81
CA ASN A 322 -18.90 -28.12 -8.44
C ASN A 322 -20.21 -28.46 -7.71
N LYS A 323 -20.42 -27.99 -6.47
CA LYS A 323 -21.61 -28.31 -5.67
C LYS A 323 -22.89 -27.55 -6.12
N PHE A 324 -22.74 -26.45 -6.86
CA PHE A 324 -23.88 -25.61 -7.27
C PHE A 324 -24.12 -25.58 -8.78
N LYS A 325 -23.44 -26.44 -9.53
CA LYS A 325 -23.77 -26.59 -10.95
C LYS A 325 -25.12 -27.29 -11.05
N MET A 326 -26.00 -26.69 -11.83
CA MET A 326 -27.28 -27.37 -12.19
C MET A 326 -26.94 -28.74 -12.78
N PRO A 327 -27.60 -29.84 -12.31
CA PRO A 327 -27.38 -31.15 -12.88
C PRO A 327 -27.48 -31.10 -14.41
N LYS A 328 -26.58 -31.81 -15.09
CA LYS A 328 -26.51 -31.79 -16.55
C LYS A 328 -27.83 -32.19 -17.19
N GLU A 329 -28.47 -33.21 -16.61
CA GLU A 329 -29.79 -33.72 -17.03
C GLU A 329 -30.85 -32.62 -16.96
N LEU A 330 -30.93 -31.87 -15.85
CA LEU A 330 -31.89 -30.79 -15.69
C LEU A 330 -31.62 -29.62 -16.67
N THR A 331 -30.35 -29.34 -16.96
CA THR A 331 -29.95 -28.31 -17.97
C THR A 331 -30.41 -28.73 -19.35
N GLU A 332 -30.21 -29.99 -19.71
CA GLU A 332 -30.61 -30.57 -21.00
C GLU A 332 -32.14 -30.57 -21.16
N GLU A 333 -32.89 -30.98 -20.12
CA GLU A 333 -34.38 -30.94 -20.13
C GLU A 333 -34.92 -29.51 -20.34
N ILE A 334 -34.34 -28.51 -19.66
CA ILE A 334 -34.77 -27.12 -19.83
C ILE A 334 -34.43 -26.61 -21.21
N GLN A 335 -33.27 -26.97 -21.77
CA GLN A 335 -32.89 -26.63 -23.15
C GLN A 335 -33.86 -27.24 -24.17
N GLU A 336 -34.26 -28.51 -23.98
CA GLU A 336 -35.24 -29.15 -24.83
C GLU A 336 -36.61 -28.46 -24.76
N ILE A 337 -37.05 -28.05 -23.56
CA ILE A 337 -38.28 -27.29 -23.40
C ILE A 337 -38.20 -25.95 -24.16
N ILE A 338 -37.11 -25.19 -24.01
CA ILE A 338 -36.94 -23.93 -24.74
C ILE A 338 -36.98 -24.14 -26.25
N ASN A 339 -36.29 -25.17 -26.76
CA ASN A 339 -36.29 -25.51 -28.16
C ASN A 339 -37.68 -25.89 -28.68
N ARG A 340 -38.42 -26.71 -27.93
CA ARG A 340 -39.80 -27.09 -28.24
C ARG A 340 -40.74 -25.89 -28.31
N PHE A 341 -40.54 -24.86 -27.45
CA PHE A 341 -41.34 -23.65 -27.53
C PHE A 341 -41.04 -22.82 -28.77
N LYS A 342 -39.77 -22.80 -29.24
CA LYS A 342 -39.39 -22.20 -30.51
C LYS A 342 -40.00 -22.93 -31.73
N ASP A 343 -39.89 -24.25 -31.74
CA ASP A 343 -40.42 -25.07 -32.82
C ASP A 343 -41.93 -24.92 -32.98
N ASN A 344 -42.64 -24.75 -31.85
CA ASN A 344 -44.06 -24.45 -31.81
C ASN A 344 -44.39 -22.96 -32.07
N LYS A 345 -43.45 -22.15 -32.50
CA LYS A 345 -43.60 -20.70 -32.75
C LYS A 345 -44.16 -19.89 -31.59
N LYS A 346 -43.98 -20.38 -30.36
CA LYS A 346 -44.40 -19.68 -29.13
C LYS A 346 -43.41 -18.66 -28.64
N ILE A 347 -42.15 -18.74 -29.06
CA ILE A 347 -41.09 -17.80 -28.82
C ILE A 347 -40.30 -17.50 -30.09
N SER A 348 -39.76 -16.30 -30.21
CA SER A 348 -38.89 -15.92 -31.33
C SER A 348 -37.47 -16.47 -31.14
N GLU A 349 -36.68 -16.42 -32.19
CA GLU A 349 -35.25 -16.81 -32.15
C GLU A 349 -34.43 -15.99 -31.17
N GLU A 350 -34.66 -14.66 -31.12
CA GLU A 350 -34.07 -13.75 -30.14
C GLU A 350 -34.46 -14.12 -28.71
N GLN A 351 -35.72 -14.50 -28.47
CA GLN A 351 -36.18 -14.92 -27.16
C GLN A 351 -35.57 -16.26 -26.75
N GLN A 352 -35.42 -17.20 -27.70
CA GLN A 352 -34.71 -18.46 -27.46
C GLN A 352 -33.28 -18.21 -27.01
N GLU A 353 -32.53 -17.44 -27.81
CA GLU A 353 -31.13 -17.10 -27.49
C GLU A 353 -31.02 -16.44 -26.11
N HIS A 354 -31.92 -15.52 -25.79
CA HIS A 354 -31.99 -14.87 -24.51
C HIS A 354 -32.26 -15.86 -23.35
N TYR A 355 -33.16 -16.81 -23.52
CA TYR A 355 -33.46 -17.81 -22.51
C TYR A 355 -32.34 -18.81 -22.33
N LEU A 356 -31.67 -19.25 -23.42
CA LEU A 356 -30.49 -20.12 -23.34
C LEU A 356 -29.33 -19.42 -22.62
N LYS A 357 -29.11 -18.13 -22.91
CA LYS A 357 -28.10 -17.33 -22.23
C LYS A 357 -28.41 -17.19 -20.73
N LYS A 358 -29.68 -17.01 -20.36
CA LYS A 358 -30.10 -17.01 -18.96
C LYS A 358 -29.93 -18.38 -18.30
N LEU A 359 -30.26 -19.47 -18.97
CA LEU A 359 -30.09 -20.82 -18.47
C LEU A 359 -28.62 -21.09 -18.13
N ASN A 360 -27.72 -20.75 -19.05
CA ASN A 360 -26.27 -20.83 -18.80
C ASN A 360 -25.81 -19.93 -17.66
N GLY A 361 -26.52 -18.83 -17.38
CA GLY A 361 -26.29 -17.94 -16.26
C GLY A 361 -26.83 -18.46 -14.92
N PHE A 362 -27.78 -19.39 -14.89
CA PHE A 362 -28.33 -19.97 -13.65
C PHE A 362 -27.31 -20.78 -12.85
N SER A 363 -26.28 -21.31 -13.50
CA SER A 363 -25.19 -22.00 -12.83
C SER A 363 -24.16 -21.04 -12.21
N THR A 364 -24.29 -19.73 -12.44
CA THR A 364 -23.43 -18.72 -11.82
C THR A 364 -24.17 -18.06 -10.64
N PRO A 365 -23.61 -18.10 -9.41
CA PRO A 365 -24.21 -17.44 -8.27
C PRO A 365 -24.39 -15.94 -8.54
N PHE A 366 -25.42 -15.32 -7.94
CA PHE A 366 -25.62 -13.87 -8.03
C PHE A 366 -24.35 -13.13 -7.58
N ASN A 367 -24.02 -12.02 -8.21
CA ASN A 367 -22.80 -11.25 -7.87
C ASN A 367 -22.73 -10.85 -6.38
N SER A 368 -23.88 -10.60 -5.74
CA SER A 368 -23.93 -10.34 -4.30
C SER A 368 -23.54 -11.55 -3.46
N ASP A 369 -23.97 -12.75 -3.87
CA ASP A 369 -23.71 -13.99 -3.13
C ASP A 369 -22.25 -14.41 -3.30
N LYS A 370 -21.65 -14.16 -4.47
CA LYS A 370 -20.22 -14.34 -4.70
C LYS A 370 -19.36 -13.52 -3.73
N LEU A 371 -19.75 -12.29 -3.46
CA LEU A 371 -18.98 -11.41 -2.57
C LEU A 371 -19.19 -11.69 -1.09
N SER A 372 -20.35 -12.22 -0.70
CA SER A 372 -20.64 -12.60 0.69
C SER A 372 -20.08 -13.98 1.05
N LYS A 373 -19.97 -14.89 0.09
CA LYS A 373 -19.50 -16.26 0.29
C LYS A 373 -18.10 -16.34 0.94
N PRO A 374 -17.09 -15.56 0.52
CA PRO A 374 -15.78 -15.56 1.17
C PRO A 374 -15.81 -15.23 2.67
N PHE A 375 -16.71 -14.35 3.11
CA PHE A 375 -16.89 -14.05 4.52
C PHE A 375 -17.38 -15.28 5.29
N HIS A 376 -18.42 -15.92 4.79
CA HIS A 376 -18.99 -17.12 5.42
C HIS A 376 -17.98 -18.27 5.47
N SER A 377 -17.22 -18.47 4.39
CA SER A 377 -16.20 -19.52 4.31
C SER A 377 -15.03 -19.31 5.29
N LEU A 378 -14.73 -18.06 5.62
CA LEU A 378 -13.74 -17.69 6.63
C LEU A 378 -14.34 -17.55 8.05
N GLY A 379 -15.61 -17.93 8.26
CA GLY A 379 -16.27 -17.87 9.56
C GLY A 379 -16.66 -16.44 9.98
N ILE A 380 -16.75 -15.49 9.05
CA ILE A 380 -17.18 -14.12 9.35
C ILE A 380 -18.69 -14.05 9.15
N LYS A 381 -19.44 -13.78 10.23
CA LYS A 381 -20.87 -13.51 10.14
C LYS A 381 -21.09 -12.04 9.76
N LEU A 382 -21.79 -11.83 8.66
CA LEU A 382 -22.18 -10.48 8.22
C LEU A 382 -23.48 -10.06 8.89
N THR A 383 -23.56 -8.80 9.29
CA THR A 383 -24.82 -8.17 9.67
C THR A 383 -25.68 -7.90 8.43
N LYS A 384 -26.99 -7.72 8.60
CA LYS A 384 -27.89 -7.30 7.52
C LYS A 384 -27.43 -6.00 6.86
N THR A 385 -26.85 -5.08 7.66
CA THR A 385 -26.26 -3.84 7.18
C THR A 385 -25.07 -4.10 6.28
N GLU A 386 -24.14 -4.92 6.72
CA GLU A 386 -22.93 -5.26 5.98
C GLU A 386 -23.26 -5.97 4.66
N GLU A 387 -24.23 -6.89 4.65
CA GLU A 387 -24.76 -7.48 3.41
C GLU A 387 -25.37 -6.43 2.48
N GLY A 388 -26.14 -5.50 3.04
CA GLY A 388 -26.72 -4.38 2.28
C GLY A 388 -25.65 -3.50 1.67
N ILE A 389 -24.56 -3.22 2.38
CA ILE A 389 -23.41 -2.45 1.90
C ILE A 389 -22.70 -3.17 0.76
N ILE A 390 -22.46 -4.48 0.90
CA ILE A 390 -21.87 -5.31 -0.16
C ILE A 390 -22.76 -5.27 -1.43
N LYS A 391 -24.07 -5.35 -1.29
CA LYS A 391 -25.01 -5.25 -2.42
C LYS A 391 -24.99 -3.86 -3.08
N ASN A 392 -24.85 -2.80 -2.30
CA ASN A 392 -24.86 -1.42 -2.77
C ASN A 392 -23.52 -0.94 -3.38
N ARG A 393 -22.41 -1.71 -3.27
CA ARG A 393 -21.11 -1.32 -3.79
C ARG A 393 -21.11 -0.94 -5.27
N ASN A 394 -21.91 -1.65 -6.10
CA ASN A 394 -22.02 -1.37 -7.53
C ASN A 394 -22.51 0.06 -7.80
N LYS A 395 -23.36 0.62 -6.96
CA LYS A 395 -23.83 1.99 -7.11
C LYS A 395 -22.68 2.97 -6.94
N ILE A 396 -21.86 2.74 -5.90
CA ILE A 396 -20.67 3.57 -5.64
C ILE A 396 -19.67 3.45 -6.79
N LEU A 397 -19.42 2.24 -7.31
CA LEU A 397 -18.55 2.02 -8.48
C LEU A 397 -19.01 2.81 -9.72
N HIS A 398 -20.33 2.98 -9.87
CA HIS A 398 -20.90 3.76 -10.96
C HIS A 398 -21.13 5.23 -10.62
N GLY A 399 -20.51 5.75 -9.55
CA GLY A 399 -20.65 7.14 -9.12
C GLY A 399 -22.05 7.51 -8.60
N ARG A 400 -22.86 6.52 -8.20
CA ARG A 400 -24.19 6.71 -7.67
C ARG A 400 -24.21 6.63 -6.15
N LEU A 401 -25.15 7.33 -5.54
CA LEU A 401 -25.36 7.23 -4.10
C LEU A 401 -25.80 5.81 -3.69
N PRO A 402 -25.27 5.28 -2.58
CA PRO A 402 -25.75 4.03 -2.03
C PRO A 402 -27.20 4.15 -1.61
N GLU A 403 -28.01 3.09 -1.78
CA GLU A 403 -29.38 3.08 -1.26
C GLU A 403 -29.35 2.95 0.25
N LYS A 404 -30.31 3.63 0.88
CA LYS A 404 -30.59 3.41 2.30
C LYS A 404 -31.05 1.97 2.49
N VAL A 405 -30.37 1.24 3.36
CA VAL A 405 -30.69 -0.15 3.65
C VAL A 405 -31.99 -0.17 4.45
N LYS A 406 -33.05 -0.77 3.88
CA LYS A 406 -34.36 -0.89 4.54
C LYS A 406 -34.23 -1.70 5.85
N GLY A 407 -34.84 -1.21 6.91
CA GLY A 407 -34.87 -1.91 8.21
C GLY A 407 -33.71 -1.55 9.16
N LEU A 408 -32.87 -0.57 8.80
CA LEU A 408 -31.80 -0.06 9.66
C LEU A 408 -32.08 1.39 10.00
N ASP A 409 -32.59 1.61 11.18
CA ASP A 409 -33.00 2.95 11.66
C ASP A 409 -31.84 3.95 11.63
N PHE A 410 -30.62 3.51 11.90
CA PHE A 410 -29.44 4.36 11.87
C PHE A 410 -29.06 4.79 10.45
N ALA A 411 -28.88 3.86 9.53
CA ALA A 411 -28.49 4.16 8.14
C ALA A 411 -29.58 4.93 7.39
N ALA A 412 -30.85 4.72 7.73
CA ALA A 412 -31.99 5.44 7.15
C ALA A 412 -32.01 6.92 7.54
N LYS A 413 -31.41 7.29 8.68
CA LYS A 413 -31.34 8.67 9.20
C LYS A 413 -30.11 9.42 8.69
N LEU A 414 -29.17 8.78 7.95
CA LEU A 414 -27.98 9.43 7.41
C LEU A 414 -28.33 10.35 6.22
N LYS A 415 -27.64 11.49 6.14
CA LYS A 415 -27.61 12.31 4.95
C LYS A 415 -26.73 11.65 3.88
N ASP A 416 -26.84 12.09 2.64
CA ASP A 416 -26.15 11.47 1.50
C ASP A 416 -24.62 11.42 1.67
N ASP A 417 -24.00 12.50 2.14
CA ASP A 417 -22.56 12.57 2.42
C ASP A 417 -22.15 11.68 3.61
N GLU A 418 -22.98 11.59 4.63
CA GLU A 418 -22.80 10.70 5.76
C GLU A 418 -22.95 9.24 5.34
N LEU A 419 -23.91 8.94 4.46
CA LEU A 419 -24.14 7.60 3.95
C LEU A 419 -22.98 7.11 3.08
N ILE A 420 -22.42 7.98 2.22
CA ILE A 420 -21.21 7.68 1.44
C ILE A 420 -20.05 7.39 2.38
N LEU A 421 -19.83 8.24 3.37
CA LEU A 421 -18.72 8.09 4.33
C LEU A 421 -18.85 6.81 5.15
N TYR A 422 -20.04 6.51 5.64
CA TYR A 422 -20.37 5.29 6.37
C TYR A 422 -20.09 4.05 5.52
N THR A 423 -20.69 3.99 4.32
CA THR A 423 -20.57 2.85 3.42
C THR A 423 -19.10 2.62 3.00
N SER A 424 -18.37 3.67 2.67
CA SER A 424 -16.97 3.58 2.27
C SER A 424 -16.07 3.03 3.39
N ASN A 425 -16.25 3.51 4.63
CA ASN A 425 -15.46 3.01 5.76
C ASN A 425 -15.85 1.58 6.14
N LYS A 426 -17.12 1.20 6.04
CA LYS A 426 -17.57 -0.19 6.22
C LYS A 426 -16.97 -1.13 5.16
N LEU A 427 -16.88 -0.72 3.89
CA LEU A 427 -16.20 -1.51 2.85
C LEU A 427 -14.71 -1.71 3.17
N ILE A 428 -14.02 -0.67 3.62
CA ILE A 428 -12.61 -0.78 4.05
C ILE A 428 -12.49 -1.77 5.21
N MET A 429 -13.36 -1.66 6.22
CA MET A 429 -13.41 -2.56 7.37
C MET A 429 -13.61 -4.02 6.93
N LEU A 430 -14.60 -4.28 6.07
CA LEU A 430 -14.91 -5.62 5.57
C LEU A 430 -13.73 -6.25 4.81
N CYS A 431 -13.07 -5.50 3.94
CA CYS A 431 -11.87 -5.98 3.25
C CYS A 431 -10.73 -6.29 4.23
N THR A 432 -10.56 -5.44 5.25
CA THR A 432 -9.55 -5.67 6.29
C THR A 432 -9.85 -6.93 7.10
N MET A 433 -11.13 -7.18 7.43
CA MET A 433 -11.56 -8.42 8.11
C MET A 433 -11.14 -9.65 7.31
N LEU A 434 -11.34 -9.65 5.98
CA LEU A 434 -10.92 -10.76 5.13
C LEU A 434 -9.40 -10.97 5.18
N LEU A 435 -8.60 -9.91 5.06
CA LEU A 435 -7.13 -10.01 5.15
C LEU A 435 -6.67 -10.55 6.51
N LEU A 436 -7.26 -10.06 7.60
CA LEU A 436 -6.91 -10.51 8.94
C LEU A 436 -7.31 -11.98 9.17
N LYS A 437 -8.49 -12.40 8.72
CA LYS A 437 -8.93 -13.81 8.81
C LYS A 437 -8.06 -14.74 7.97
N LEU A 438 -7.65 -14.35 6.76
CA LEU A 438 -6.68 -15.08 5.95
C LEU A 438 -5.33 -15.25 6.68
N ALA A 439 -4.95 -14.27 7.48
CA ALA A 439 -3.76 -14.34 8.34
C ALA A 439 -4.01 -15.07 9.67
N HIS A 440 -5.18 -15.67 9.88
CA HIS A 440 -5.60 -16.29 11.14
C HIS A 440 -5.49 -15.34 12.34
N ILE A 441 -5.90 -14.08 12.15
CA ILE A 441 -5.91 -13.04 13.18
C ILE A 441 -7.37 -12.79 13.58
N GLU A 442 -7.65 -12.97 14.87
CA GLU A 442 -8.99 -12.79 15.42
C GLU A 442 -8.99 -11.65 16.45
N LYS A 443 -8.86 -10.43 15.98
CA LYS A 443 -8.85 -9.22 16.81
C LYS A 443 -10.10 -8.39 16.60
N GLN A 444 -10.39 -7.56 17.57
CA GLN A 444 -11.34 -6.48 17.38
C GLN A 444 -10.75 -5.45 16.42
N ILE A 445 -11.55 -4.99 15.49
CA ILE A 445 -11.15 -3.95 14.54
C ILE A 445 -12.00 -2.70 14.70
N ASN A 446 -11.41 -1.56 14.40
CA ASN A 446 -12.07 -0.27 14.50
C ASN A 446 -13.17 -0.13 13.46
N ASP A 447 -14.39 0.14 13.89
CA ASP A 447 -15.50 0.50 13.02
C ASP A 447 -15.55 2.02 12.80
N TRP A 448 -14.75 2.48 11.85
CA TRP A 448 -14.71 3.89 11.49
C TRP A 448 -15.99 4.38 10.80
N GLY A 449 -16.80 3.50 10.23
CA GLY A 449 -18.10 3.84 9.67
C GLY A 449 -19.02 4.44 10.73
N VAL A 450 -19.17 3.75 11.84
CA VAL A 450 -19.99 4.21 12.97
C VAL A 450 -19.28 5.32 13.74
N THR A 451 -18.01 5.13 14.08
CA THR A 451 -17.23 6.04 14.93
C THR A 451 -17.25 7.49 14.45
N ILE A 452 -17.02 7.71 13.14
CA ILE A 452 -16.94 9.07 12.58
C ILE A 452 -18.28 9.77 12.61
N ILE A 453 -19.35 9.04 12.31
CA ILE A 453 -20.70 9.62 12.30
C ILE A 453 -21.13 10.01 13.72
N VAL A 454 -20.85 9.13 14.67
CA VAL A 454 -21.11 9.41 16.09
C VAL A 454 -20.32 10.65 16.54
N LYS A 455 -19.02 10.70 16.29
CA LYS A 455 -18.19 11.88 16.63
C LYS A 455 -18.72 13.17 16.01
N LYS A 456 -19.07 13.16 14.71
CA LYS A 456 -19.63 14.34 14.02
C LYS A 456 -20.93 14.83 14.67
N ARG A 457 -21.83 13.93 15.06
CA ARG A 457 -23.11 14.29 15.69
C ARG A 457 -22.92 14.86 17.10
N LEU A 458 -22.05 14.25 17.89
CA LEU A 458 -21.78 14.71 19.26
C LEU A 458 -21.06 16.06 19.27
N MET A 459 -20.11 16.28 18.37
CA MET A 459 -19.47 17.59 18.22
C MET A 459 -20.48 18.69 17.83
N LYS A 460 -21.46 18.41 16.98
CA LYS A 460 -22.54 19.35 16.65
C LYS A 460 -23.39 19.71 17.88
N ASN A 461 -23.51 18.81 18.83
CA ASN A 461 -24.26 19.01 20.08
C ASN A 461 -23.37 19.56 21.21
N GLY A 462 -22.15 20.01 20.91
CA GLY A 462 -21.24 20.58 21.89
C GLY A 462 -20.59 19.56 22.83
N MET A 463 -20.75 18.26 22.53
CA MET A 463 -20.13 17.18 23.31
C MET A 463 -18.81 16.76 22.68
N TYR A 464 -17.75 16.78 23.48
CA TYR A 464 -16.43 16.28 23.08
C TYR A 464 -16.28 14.83 23.54
N ILE A 465 -16.03 13.93 22.59
CA ILE A 465 -15.64 12.57 22.92
C ILE A 465 -14.13 12.47 22.81
N GLY A 466 -13.48 12.14 23.92
CA GLY A 466 -12.09 11.70 23.94
C GLY A 466 -11.89 10.43 23.09
N ASN A 467 -10.69 9.91 23.05
CA ASN A 467 -10.34 8.72 22.25
C ASN A 467 -11.12 7.44 22.63
N GLY A 468 -11.78 7.39 23.80
CA GLY A 468 -12.57 6.26 24.27
C GLY A 468 -13.89 5.97 23.55
N GLY A 469 -14.26 6.74 22.55
CA GLY A 469 -15.53 6.55 21.81
C GLY A 469 -15.40 5.79 20.48
N ILE A 470 -14.34 4.99 20.31
CA ILE A 470 -14.17 4.17 19.10
C ILE A 470 -15.04 2.92 19.23
N LYS A 471 -15.85 2.67 18.19
CA LYS A 471 -16.62 1.44 18.08
C LYS A 471 -15.74 0.35 17.46
N HIS A 472 -15.85 -0.84 18.03
CA HIS A 472 -15.10 -2.02 17.59
C HIS A 472 -16.07 -3.05 16.99
N ARG A 473 -15.59 -3.76 15.98
CA ARG A 473 -16.24 -4.91 15.36
C ARG A 473 -15.48 -6.17 15.74
N GLN A 474 -16.15 -7.08 16.41
CA GLN A 474 -15.58 -8.40 16.69
C GLN A 474 -15.63 -9.28 15.44
N MET A 475 -14.55 -10.02 15.20
CA MET A 475 -14.50 -10.99 14.10
C MET A 475 -15.01 -12.37 14.51
N SER A 476 -15.20 -12.62 15.83
CA SER A 476 -15.66 -13.89 16.36
C SER A 476 -17.14 -14.17 16.02
N ASP A 477 -17.52 -15.44 16.14
CA ASP A 477 -18.85 -15.97 15.83
C ASP A 477 -20.01 -15.51 16.73
N ILE A 478 -19.77 -14.59 17.63
CA ILE A 478 -20.82 -13.98 18.46
C ILE A 478 -21.72 -13.16 17.55
N ASP A 479 -23.03 -13.30 17.72
CA ASP A 479 -24.01 -12.56 16.94
C ASP A 479 -23.64 -11.08 16.96
N PRO A 480 -23.36 -10.49 15.75
CA PRO A 480 -22.97 -9.11 15.71
C PRO A 480 -24.12 -8.27 16.25
N VAL A 481 -23.85 -7.54 17.31
CA VAL A 481 -24.82 -6.59 17.88
C VAL A 481 -25.19 -5.61 16.79
N ASP A 482 -26.51 -5.43 16.57
CA ASP A 482 -27.01 -4.50 15.57
C ASP A 482 -26.38 -3.11 15.78
N ASP A 483 -25.92 -2.50 14.72
CA ASP A 483 -25.08 -1.27 14.74
C ASP A 483 -25.75 -0.02 15.32
N SER A 484 -26.93 -0.13 15.86
CA SER A 484 -27.64 0.99 16.49
C SER A 484 -27.22 1.15 17.94
N PRO A 485 -26.37 2.12 18.26
CA PRO A 485 -26.18 2.49 19.65
C PRO A 485 -27.53 3.01 20.18
N GLU A 486 -28.10 2.36 21.20
CA GLU A 486 -29.39 2.73 21.82
C GLU A 486 -29.46 4.19 22.23
N TRP A 487 -28.32 4.87 22.42
CA TRP A 487 -28.22 6.27 22.78
C TRP A 487 -28.16 7.25 21.58
N LEU A 488 -28.29 6.76 20.34
CA LEU A 488 -28.40 7.58 19.11
C LEU A 488 -29.85 7.75 18.63
N ILE A 489 -30.81 7.13 19.32
CA ILE A 489 -32.25 7.28 19.07
C ILE A 489 -32.77 8.55 19.82
#